data_88254b7ef6b807fcd74e3b00156a1ab8
#
_entry.id   88254b7ef6b807fcd74e3b00156a1ab8
#
_cell.length_a   1.000
_cell.length_b   1.000
_cell.length_c   1.000
_cell.angle_alpha   90.00
_cell.angle_beta   90.00
_cell.angle_gamma   90.00
#
_symmetry.space_group_name_H-M   'P 1'
#
loop_
_entity.id
_entity.type
_entity.pdbx_description
1 polymer ?
#
loop_
_entity_poly.entity_id
_entity_poly.type
_entity_poly.pdbx_seq_one_letter_code
_entity_poly.pdbx_strand_id
1 'polypeptide(L)'
;MTGILEHSAFGACDKSIEGTPPSEDAVPFLPEGLWVLSRSASENASNQRINVVGPTFTIGRHPSSNLCLSDTTVSGRHAEILTINRDLFVRDLNSTNGTLLNGRRLQNLTGLRSGDVLHFGSMMFTLQSSTDENMSSTITADVSTEALAHVQFEKLLRRPALRPYYQPILRLSDNARVGFEVLSRSYLLGLETPDKMFRVAATRNVEAQLSQVCRTEGLRIGECLGNTHFYLNTHPIELQGTELFTSLEQLRGDFPDMQIVLEVHEGAVASSDVLRKVRQVTHDLKMGLAYDDFGAGQARLKELFEVPPDVLKFDVKFVHGLNFSPPQHRATIQSLIRIVRDLNVVPLAEGVETLEEAEICQELGFELAQGYLFGRAETASHWTSN
;
A
#
# COMPACT_ATOMS: atom_id res chain seq x y z
N MET A 1 -42.54 -51.98 -15.63
CA MET A 1 -41.39 -52.90 -15.70
C MET A 1 -40.18 -52.06 -15.27
N THR A 2 -39.90 -52.11 -13.99
CA THR A 2 -38.87 -52.94 -13.33
C THR A 2 -37.49 -52.64 -13.90
N GLY A 3 -36.48 -52.22 -13.21
CA GLY A 3 -36.07 -52.32 -11.82
C GLY A 3 -34.86 -51.38 -11.61
N ILE A 4 -34.70 -50.76 -10.47
CA ILE A 4 -34.14 -51.29 -9.20
C ILE A 4 -32.62 -51.51 -9.24
N LEU A 5 -31.96 -50.70 -8.36
CA LEU A 5 -30.87 -50.97 -7.40
C LEU A 5 -29.43 -51.00 -7.98
N GLU A 6 -28.38 -50.60 -7.28
CA GLU A 6 -28.05 -50.48 -5.84
C GLU A 6 -26.75 -49.69 -5.68
N HIS A 7 -26.63 -48.94 -4.66
CA HIS A 7 -25.70 -48.84 -3.53
C HIS A 7 -24.37 -49.63 -3.58
N SER A 8 -23.27 -48.96 -3.29
CA SER A 8 -22.28 -49.34 -2.26
C SER A 8 -21.04 -48.47 -2.44
N ALA A 9 -20.28 -48.11 -1.52
CA ALA A 9 -20.15 -48.23 -0.09
C ALA A 9 -18.79 -47.59 0.24
N PHE A 10 -18.79 -46.84 1.28
CA PHE A 10 -17.57 -46.35 1.92
C PHE A 10 -16.71 -47.53 2.36
N GLY A 11 -15.42 -47.49 1.98
CA GLY A 11 -14.39 -48.35 2.49
C GLY A 11 -13.43 -47.57 3.39
N ALA A 12 -13.65 -47.60 4.68
CA ALA A 12 -12.65 -47.24 5.67
C ALA A 12 -11.53 -48.26 5.63
N CYS A 13 -10.28 -47.82 5.48
CA CYS A 13 -9.10 -48.66 5.63
C CYS A 13 -8.43 -48.30 6.96
N ASP A 14 -8.86 -49.04 7.97
CA ASP A 14 -8.14 -49.21 9.25
C ASP A 14 -6.99 -50.18 9.03
N LYS A 15 -5.76 -49.73 9.18
CA LYS A 15 -4.58 -50.60 9.39
C LYS A 15 -3.71 -50.02 10.48
N SER A 16 -3.98 -50.46 11.68
CA SER A 16 -3.05 -50.56 12.77
C SER A 16 -1.78 -51.29 12.35
N ILE A 17 -0.66 -50.57 12.34
CA ILE A 17 0.67 -51.14 12.30
C ILE A 17 1.30 -50.89 13.67
N GLU A 18 1.40 -51.96 14.44
CA GLU A 18 2.26 -52.04 15.60
C GLU A 18 3.72 -51.90 15.16
N GLY A 19 4.33 -50.79 15.51
CA GLY A 19 5.76 -50.52 15.37
C GLY A 19 6.36 -50.22 16.72
N THR A 20 7.31 -51.02 17.13
CA THR A 20 8.21 -50.96 18.31
C THR A 20 8.55 -49.51 18.70
N PRO A 21 8.57 -49.16 20.01
CA PRO A 21 8.97 -47.83 20.44
C PRO A 21 10.46 -47.58 20.16
N PRO A 22 10.83 -46.41 19.62
CA PRO A 22 12.22 -46.03 19.53
C PRO A 22 12.77 -45.68 20.91
N SER A 23 14.02 -46.05 21.14
CA SER A 23 14.82 -45.87 22.32
C SER A 23 14.72 -44.49 22.96
N GLU A 24 14.54 -44.47 24.29
CA GLU A 24 14.70 -43.35 25.19
C GLU A 24 16.15 -42.83 25.14
N ASP A 25 16.49 -41.90 24.27
CA ASP A 25 17.68 -41.03 24.39
C ASP A 25 17.68 -39.88 23.39
N ALA A 26 16.52 -39.36 22.94
CA ALA A 26 16.43 -38.10 22.25
C ALA A 26 15.67 -37.10 23.14
N VAL A 27 16.41 -36.35 23.94
CA VAL A 27 15.89 -35.17 24.62
C VAL A 27 15.35 -34.21 23.54
N PRO A 28 14.06 -33.88 23.52
CA PRO A 28 13.56 -32.91 22.55
C PRO A 28 14.20 -31.57 22.86
N PHE A 29 15.01 -31.06 21.92
CA PHE A 29 15.58 -29.74 21.96
C PHE A 29 14.45 -28.73 21.80
N LEU A 30 13.84 -28.32 22.89
CA LEU A 30 12.91 -27.19 22.91
C LEU A 30 13.76 -25.93 23.04
N PRO A 31 13.78 -25.05 22.05
CA PRO A 31 14.40 -23.75 22.23
C PRO A 31 13.60 -22.97 23.27
N GLU A 32 14.28 -22.48 24.30
CA GLU A 32 13.73 -21.44 25.19
C GLU A 32 13.47 -20.16 24.36
N GLY A 33 12.23 -19.97 24.00
CA GLY A 33 11.74 -18.89 23.13
C GLY A 33 10.96 -19.50 21.97
N LEU A 34 9.64 -19.56 22.10
CA LEU A 34 8.78 -19.93 20.98
C LEU A 34 8.76 -18.76 19.99
N TRP A 35 9.13 -19.02 18.75
CA TRP A 35 8.96 -18.06 17.66
C TRP A 35 7.64 -18.32 16.95
N VAL A 36 6.92 -17.25 16.63
CA VAL A 36 5.60 -17.31 16.03
C VAL A 36 5.56 -16.46 14.77
N LEU A 37 5.15 -17.05 13.65
CA LEU A 37 4.72 -16.32 12.49
C LEU A 37 3.25 -15.98 12.62
N SER A 38 2.91 -14.71 12.60
CA SER A 38 1.53 -14.25 12.68
C SER A 38 1.13 -13.60 11.34
N ARG A 39 -0.07 -13.94 10.88
CA ARG A 39 -0.71 -13.32 9.70
C ARG A 39 -1.97 -12.61 10.14
N SER A 40 -2.06 -11.30 9.87
CA SER A 40 -3.31 -10.57 9.99
C SER A 40 -4.18 -10.90 8.79
N ALA A 41 -5.37 -11.42 9.03
CA ALA A 41 -6.36 -11.61 7.98
C ALA A 41 -7.21 -10.33 7.84
N SER A 42 -7.73 -10.07 6.63
CA SER A 42 -8.74 -9.04 6.39
C SER A 42 -9.97 -9.25 7.28
N GLU A 43 -10.72 -8.21 7.54
CA GLU A 43 -11.77 -8.00 8.57
C GLU A 43 -12.73 -9.15 8.94
N ASN A 44 -12.69 -10.30 8.27
CA ASN A 44 -13.58 -11.45 8.54
C ASN A 44 -12.88 -12.80 8.73
N ALA A 45 -11.57 -12.87 8.93
CA ALA A 45 -10.86 -14.13 9.17
C ALA A 45 -9.97 -14.05 10.42
N SER A 46 -9.90 -15.13 11.19
CA SER A 46 -9.12 -15.25 12.40
C SER A 46 -7.61 -15.05 12.14
N ASN A 47 -6.94 -14.30 13.01
CA ASN A 47 -5.48 -14.18 13.03
C ASN A 47 -4.83 -15.56 13.09
N GLN A 48 -4.07 -15.92 12.06
CA GLN A 48 -3.36 -17.19 12.02
C GLN A 48 -2.01 -17.03 12.73
N ARG A 49 -1.79 -17.78 13.80
CA ARG A 49 -0.51 -17.87 14.52
C ARG A 49 0.11 -19.24 14.28
N ILE A 50 1.34 -19.26 13.83
CA ILE A 50 2.05 -20.49 13.44
C ILE A 50 3.37 -20.52 14.19
N ASN A 51 3.55 -21.54 15.05
CA ASN A 51 4.79 -21.73 15.78
C ASN A 51 5.89 -22.22 14.82
N VAL A 52 7.03 -21.55 14.86
CA VAL A 52 8.24 -21.97 14.14
C VAL A 52 8.97 -22.96 15.03
N VAL A 53 8.91 -24.24 14.69
CA VAL A 53 9.47 -25.33 15.51
C VAL A 53 10.49 -26.16 14.72
N GLY A 54 11.51 -26.63 15.43
CA GLY A 54 12.56 -27.50 14.89
C GLY A 54 13.74 -26.74 14.27
N PRO A 55 14.81 -27.47 13.90
CA PRO A 55 16.02 -26.88 13.36
C PRO A 55 15.83 -26.31 11.95
N THR A 56 14.83 -26.80 11.22
CA THR A 56 14.44 -26.32 9.90
C THR A 56 12.93 -26.27 9.78
N PHE A 57 12.39 -25.11 9.40
CA PHE A 57 10.97 -24.87 9.20
C PHE A 57 10.73 -24.41 7.76
N THR A 58 10.11 -25.27 6.94
CA THR A 58 9.91 -25.06 5.50
C THR A 58 8.59 -24.35 5.22
N ILE A 59 8.62 -23.42 4.28
CA ILE A 59 7.46 -22.65 3.81
C ILE A 59 7.28 -22.89 2.30
N GLY A 60 6.06 -23.16 1.88
CA GLY A 60 5.78 -23.36 0.47
C GLY A 60 4.35 -23.82 0.20
N ARG A 61 3.99 -23.93 -1.08
CA ARG A 61 2.66 -24.38 -1.50
C ARG A 61 2.50 -25.90 -1.47
N HIS A 62 3.62 -26.64 -1.38
CA HIS A 62 3.56 -28.09 -1.33
C HIS A 62 3.04 -28.57 0.04
N PRO A 63 2.13 -29.57 0.11
CA PRO A 63 1.56 -30.05 1.39
C PRO A 63 2.58 -30.57 2.41
N SER A 64 3.79 -30.96 1.98
CA SER A 64 4.87 -31.40 2.88
C SER A 64 5.61 -30.25 3.57
N SER A 65 5.30 -28.97 3.28
CA SER A 65 5.90 -27.82 3.93
C SER A 65 5.33 -27.68 5.35
N ASN A 66 6.17 -27.31 6.34
CA ASN A 66 5.71 -27.04 7.70
C ASN A 66 4.65 -25.92 7.73
N LEU A 67 4.82 -24.91 6.87
CA LEU A 67 3.81 -23.91 6.56
C LEU A 67 3.36 -24.05 5.12
N CYS A 68 2.22 -24.71 4.91
CA CYS A 68 1.63 -24.87 3.60
C CYS A 68 0.75 -23.67 3.27
N LEU A 69 1.11 -22.91 2.22
CA LEU A 69 0.43 -21.70 1.77
C LEU A 69 -0.24 -21.93 0.42
N SER A 70 -1.56 -22.03 0.40
CA SER A 70 -2.36 -22.28 -0.81
C SER A 70 -2.52 -21.03 -1.69
N ASP A 71 -1.43 -20.32 -1.96
CA ASP A 71 -1.40 -19.11 -2.79
C ASP A 71 -0.57 -19.37 -4.07
N THR A 72 -1.06 -18.93 -5.23
CA THR A 72 -0.43 -19.17 -6.52
C THR A 72 0.91 -18.46 -6.68
N THR A 73 1.13 -17.38 -5.92
CA THR A 73 2.39 -16.63 -5.90
C THR A 73 3.47 -17.30 -5.05
N VAL A 74 3.12 -18.33 -4.27
CA VAL A 74 4.04 -19.09 -3.44
C VAL A 74 4.51 -20.34 -4.19
N SER A 75 5.82 -20.53 -4.32
CA SER A 75 6.40 -21.73 -4.94
C SER A 75 6.16 -23.00 -4.10
N GLY A 76 6.22 -24.18 -4.71
CA GLY A 76 6.03 -25.47 -4.02
C GLY A 76 6.93 -25.61 -2.79
N ARG A 77 8.24 -25.33 -2.94
CA ARG A 77 9.19 -25.05 -1.86
C ARG A 77 9.64 -23.60 -2.07
N HIS A 78 9.30 -22.70 -1.14
CA HIS A 78 9.51 -21.27 -1.33
C HIS A 78 10.69 -20.76 -0.51
N ALA A 79 10.65 -21.00 0.78
CA ALA A 79 11.66 -20.55 1.71
C ALA A 79 11.82 -21.56 2.87
N GLU A 80 12.88 -21.40 3.65
CA GLU A 80 13.02 -22.09 4.92
C GLU A 80 13.57 -21.17 5.99
N ILE A 81 13.14 -21.38 7.22
CA ILE A 81 13.68 -20.75 8.41
C ILE A 81 14.52 -21.78 9.13
N LEU A 82 15.75 -21.41 9.46
CA LEU A 82 16.72 -22.25 10.17
C LEU A 82 16.94 -21.72 11.58
N THR A 83 16.98 -22.61 12.56
CA THR A 83 17.39 -22.29 13.92
C THR A 83 18.85 -22.68 14.12
N ILE A 84 19.72 -21.69 14.33
CA ILE A 84 21.16 -21.87 14.55
C ILE A 84 21.55 -21.17 15.85
N ASN A 85 22.03 -21.91 16.84
CA ASN A 85 22.46 -21.34 18.13
C ASN A 85 21.42 -20.43 18.82
N ARG A 86 20.13 -20.80 18.79
CA ARG A 86 18.97 -20.02 19.27
C ARG A 86 18.57 -18.81 18.41
N ASP A 87 19.33 -18.45 17.38
CA ASP A 87 18.98 -17.41 16.43
C ASP A 87 18.24 -18.01 15.25
N LEU A 88 17.28 -17.26 14.72
CA LEU A 88 16.58 -17.62 13.49
C LEU A 88 17.21 -16.96 12.27
N PHE A 89 17.29 -17.73 11.22
CA PHE A 89 17.74 -17.28 9.89
C PHE A 89 16.71 -17.72 8.84
N VAL A 90 16.57 -16.93 7.79
CA VAL A 90 15.71 -17.25 6.64
C VAL A 90 16.54 -17.26 5.35
N ARG A 91 16.22 -18.19 4.46
CA ARG A 91 16.70 -18.18 3.06
C ARG A 91 15.58 -18.51 2.09
N ASP A 92 15.67 -17.91 0.92
CA ASP A 92 14.85 -18.26 -0.22
C ASP A 92 15.35 -19.55 -0.87
N LEU A 93 14.44 -20.40 -1.33
CA LEU A 93 14.76 -21.67 -1.98
C LEU A 93 14.64 -21.57 -3.50
N ASN A 94 15.13 -20.50 -4.10
CA ASN A 94 14.99 -20.15 -5.51
C ASN A 94 13.51 -20.08 -5.94
N SER A 95 12.72 -19.41 -5.11
CA SER A 95 11.30 -19.23 -5.40
C SER A 95 11.07 -18.30 -6.59
N THR A 96 9.97 -18.49 -7.32
CA THR A 96 9.65 -17.72 -8.53
C THR A 96 9.53 -16.22 -8.22
N ASN A 97 8.81 -15.86 -7.16
CA ASN A 97 8.57 -14.46 -6.80
C ASN A 97 9.55 -13.93 -5.75
N GLY A 98 10.39 -14.79 -5.18
CA GLY A 98 11.35 -14.43 -4.14
C GLY A 98 10.71 -14.29 -2.75
N THR A 99 11.56 -14.37 -1.74
CA THR A 99 11.24 -14.08 -0.36
C THR A 99 11.75 -12.69 -0.02
N LEU A 100 10.90 -11.87 0.65
CA LEU A 100 11.34 -10.54 1.11
C LEU A 100 11.38 -10.49 2.64
N LEU A 101 12.39 -9.85 3.15
CA LEU A 101 12.54 -9.51 4.57
C LEU A 101 12.48 -7.98 4.70
N ASN A 102 11.48 -7.47 5.41
CA ASN A 102 11.25 -6.03 5.58
C ASN A 102 11.25 -5.28 4.23
N GLY A 103 10.61 -5.89 3.21
CA GLY A 103 10.49 -5.35 1.86
C GLY A 103 11.71 -5.50 0.95
N ARG A 104 12.83 -6.09 1.42
CA ARG A 104 14.02 -6.35 0.62
C ARG A 104 14.09 -7.81 0.23
N ARG A 105 14.33 -8.08 -1.06
CA ARG A 105 14.47 -9.45 -1.56
C ARG A 105 15.71 -10.10 -0.97
N LEU A 106 15.53 -11.31 -0.45
CA LEU A 106 16.64 -12.13 0.07
C LEU A 106 17.50 -12.64 -1.07
N GLN A 107 18.81 -12.48 -0.91
CA GLN A 107 19.80 -13.08 -1.81
C GLN A 107 20.62 -14.18 -1.12
N ASN A 108 20.72 -14.09 0.20
CA ASN A 108 21.52 -14.99 1.02
C ASN A 108 20.77 -15.36 2.31
N LEU A 109 21.33 -16.29 3.05
CA LEU A 109 20.87 -16.60 4.41
C LEU A 109 20.95 -15.35 5.29
N THR A 110 19.83 -14.93 5.86
CA THR A 110 19.71 -13.66 6.57
C THR A 110 19.12 -13.91 7.96
N GLY A 111 19.73 -13.31 8.99
CA GLY A 111 19.25 -13.41 10.37
C GLY A 111 17.92 -12.69 10.57
N LEU A 112 17.04 -13.29 11.39
CA LEU A 112 15.72 -12.78 11.72
C LEU A 112 15.70 -12.22 13.16
N ARG A 113 14.83 -11.23 13.37
CA ARG A 113 14.58 -10.62 14.68
C ARG A 113 13.09 -10.53 14.94
N SER A 114 12.69 -10.45 16.22
CA SER A 114 11.31 -10.16 16.56
C SER A 114 10.87 -8.83 15.96
N GLY A 115 9.67 -8.81 15.39
CA GLY A 115 9.11 -7.69 14.65
C GLY A 115 9.49 -7.65 13.16
N ASP A 116 10.28 -8.60 12.65
CA ASP A 116 10.57 -8.68 11.21
C ASP A 116 9.35 -9.14 10.43
N VAL A 117 9.21 -8.58 9.21
CA VAL A 117 8.12 -8.89 8.28
C VAL A 117 8.66 -9.69 7.11
N LEU A 118 8.09 -10.86 6.91
CA LEU A 118 8.43 -11.80 5.85
C LEU A 118 7.32 -11.84 4.80
N HIS A 119 7.71 -11.79 3.53
CA HIS A 119 6.78 -12.05 2.43
C HIS A 119 7.22 -13.30 1.67
N PHE A 120 6.28 -14.20 1.48
CA PHE A 120 6.40 -15.38 0.64
C PHE A 120 5.43 -15.22 -0.53
N GLY A 121 5.92 -14.74 -1.68
CA GLY A 121 5.06 -14.25 -2.75
C GLY A 121 4.22 -13.05 -2.28
N SER A 122 2.90 -13.12 -2.44
CA SER A 122 1.96 -12.10 -1.97
C SER A 122 1.62 -12.20 -0.47
N MET A 123 2.03 -13.28 0.19
CA MET A 123 1.64 -13.62 1.55
C MET A 123 2.59 -12.99 2.58
N MET A 124 2.07 -12.14 3.46
CA MET A 124 2.82 -11.43 4.49
C MET A 124 2.66 -12.08 5.87
N PHE A 125 3.77 -12.20 6.59
CA PHE A 125 3.84 -12.71 7.96
C PHE A 125 4.74 -11.82 8.81
N THR A 126 4.41 -11.68 10.10
CA THR A 126 5.27 -11.03 11.09
C THR A 126 5.83 -12.08 12.02
N LEU A 127 7.14 -12.02 12.28
CA LEU A 127 7.83 -12.88 13.25
C LEU A 127 7.79 -12.25 14.63
N GLN A 128 7.41 -13.03 15.65
CA GLN A 128 7.37 -12.60 17.05
C GLN A 128 8.09 -13.62 17.92
N SER A 129 8.73 -13.18 19.01
CA SER A 129 9.30 -14.05 20.03
C SER A 129 8.36 -14.16 21.23
N SER A 130 8.15 -15.36 21.75
CA SER A 130 7.31 -15.58 22.94
C SER A 130 7.91 -15.06 24.25
N THR A 131 9.18 -14.68 24.26
CA THR A 131 9.78 -13.99 25.42
C THR A 131 9.19 -12.61 25.64
N ASP A 132 8.52 -12.03 24.62
CA ASP A 132 7.80 -10.76 24.71
C ASP A 132 6.39 -10.92 25.33
N GLU A 133 5.92 -12.15 25.59
CA GLU A 133 4.55 -12.44 26.04
C GLU A 133 4.34 -12.43 27.56
N ASN A 134 5.37 -12.24 28.40
CA ASN A 134 5.21 -12.25 29.86
C ASN A 134 4.69 -10.93 30.48
N MET A 135 4.15 -10.03 29.66
CA MET A 135 3.39 -8.88 30.14
C MET A 135 1.99 -8.87 29.51
N SER A 136 1.04 -9.40 30.26
CA SER A 136 -0.41 -9.16 30.12
C SER A 136 -1.23 -10.03 29.18
N SER A 137 -1.78 -11.08 29.72
CA SER A 137 -3.02 -11.70 29.24
C SER A 137 -4.25 -10.83 29.59
N THR A 138 -4.45 -9.69 28.98
CA THR A 138 -5.77 -9.00 28.88
C THR A 138 -5.63 -7.65 28.15
N ILE A 139 -4.98 -7.61 27.00
CA ILE A 139 -5.01 -6.42 26.14
C ILE A 139 -5.47 -6.88 24.76
N THR A 140 -6.52 -6.26 24.28
CA THR A 140 -7.10 -6.51 22.95
C THR A 140 -6.02 -6.43 21.85
N ALA A 141 -6.16 -7.25 20.80
CA ALA A 141 -5.20 -7.34 19.70
C ALA A 141 -4.83 -5.97 19.07
N ASP A 142 -5.73 -5.00 19.17
CA ASP A 142 -5.50 -3.62 18.69
C ASP A 142 -4.43 -2.87 19.47
N VAL A 143 -4.40 -2.99 20.80
CA VAL A 143 -3.44 -2.24 21.64
C VAL A 143 -2.01 -2.76 21.48
N SER A 144 -1.84 -4.07 21.27
CA SER A 144 -0.51 -4.65 21.00
C SER A 144 0.01 -4.26 19.61
N THR A 145 -0.87 -4.18 18.62
CA THR A 145 -0.53 -3.75 17.26
C THR A 145 -0.16 -2.25 17.23
N GLU A 146 -0.87 -1.44 17.99
CA GLU A 146 -0.60 0.00 18.11
C GLU A 146 0.74 0.26 18.83
N ALA A 147 1.02 -0.42 19.92
CA ALA A 147 2.31 -0.33 20.61
C ALA A 147 3.47 -0.75 19.69
N LEU A 148 3.29 -1.82 18.92
CA LEU A 148 4.28 -2.28 17.95
C LEU A 148 4.48 -1.25 16.81
N ALA A 149 3.39 -0.65 16.32
CA ALA A 149 3.46 0.41 15.32
C ALA A 149 4.32 1.58 15.79
N HIS A 150 4.17 2.00 17.04
CA HIS A 150 5.02 3.04 17.65
C HIS A 150 6.50 2.67 17.70
N VAL A 151 6.85 1.43 18.02
CA VAL A 151 8.25 0.94 18.01
C VAL A 151 8.81 0.89 16.59
N GLN A 152 8.01 0.46 15.62
CA GLN A 152 8.42 0.32 14.24
C GLN A 152 8.49 1.65 13.49
N PHE A 153 7.78 2.67 13.95
CA PHE A 153 7.72 3.98 13.29
C PHE A 153 9.10 4.65 13.15
N GLU A 154 10.00 4.47 14.12
CA GLU A 154 11.39 4.93 14.00
C GLU A 154 12.14 4.27 12.84
N LYS A 155 11.84 3.00 12.55
CA LYS A 155 12.42 2.30 11.40
C LYS A 155 11.88 2.87 10.09
N LEU A 156 10.60 3.27 10.07
CA LEU A 156 9.97 3.89 8.91
C LEU A 156 10.67 5.18 8.52
N LEU A 157 10.98 6.05 9.49
CA LEU A 157 11.62 7.35 9.24
C LEU A 157 13.13 7.25 8.95
N ARG A 158 13.86 6.40 9.69
CA ARG A 158 15.33 6.29 9.58
C ARG A 158 15.79 5.40 8.44
N ARG A 159 15.06 4.36 8.14
CA ARG A 159 15.31 3.41 7.04
C ARG A 159 13.98 3.18 6.35
N PRO A 160 13.60 4.00 5.38
CA PRO A 160 12.29 3.96 4.80
C PRO A 160 11.87 2.53 4.41
N ALA A 161 10.88 2.01 5.13
CA ALA A 161 10.25 0.73 4.84
C ALA A 161 8.97 0.97 4.02
N LEU A 162 8.97 2.08 3.28
CA LEU A 162 7.88 2.48 2.40
C LEU A 162 7.88 1.63 1.13
N ARG A 163 6.69 1.33 0.69
CA ARG A 163 6.42 0.74 -0.62
C ARG A 163 5.45 1.65 -1.35
N PRO A 164 5.95 2.56 -2.17
CA PRO A 164 5.07 3.37 -2.98
C PRO A 164 4.34 2.49 -3.99
N TYR A 165 3.06 2.78 -4.16
CA TYR A 165 2.20 2.27 -5.21
C TYR A 165 1.90 3.40 -6.17
N TYR A 166 1.70 3.08 -7.43
CA TYR A 166 1.51 4.02 -8.51
C TYR A 166 0.19 3.71 -9.17
N GLN A 167 -0.76 4.64 -9.08
CA GLN A 167 -2.05 4.52 -9.75
C GLN A 167 -2.03 5.34 -11.03
N PRO A 168 -2.33 4.75 -12.19
CA PRO A 168 -2.21 5.44 -13.46
C PRO A 168 -3.27 6.54 -13.61
N ILE A 169 -2.83 7.67 -14.19
CA ILE A 169 -3.67 8.77 -14.65
C ILE A 169 -3.61 8.79 -16.18
N LEU A 170 -4.77 8.71 -16.82
CA LEU A 170 -4.89 8.63 -18.26
C LEU A 170 -5.54 9.88 -18.83
N ARG A 171 -5.20 10.20 -20.10
CA ARG A 171 -5.91 11.17 -20.88
C ARG A 171 -7.10 10.49 -21.58
N LEU A 172 -8.31 10.99 -21.35
CA LEU A 172 -9.54 10.37 -21.86
C LEU A 172 -9.65 10.38 -23.40
N SER A 173 -9.01 11.33 -24.10
CA SER A 173 -9.12 11.45 -25.56
C SER A 173 -8.42 10.33 -26.34
N ASP A 174 -7.36 9.74 -25.79
CA ASP A 174 -6.52 8.74 -26.46
C ASP A 174 -6.09 7.58 -25.56
N ASN A 175 -6.57 7.57 -24.32
CA ASN A 175 -6.20 6.61 -23.28
C ASN A 175 -4.68 6.53 -23.01
N ALA A 176 -3.94 7.59 -23.36
CA ALA A 176 -2.52 7.65 -23.05
C ALA A 176 -2.30 7.86 -21.55
N ARG A 177 -1.45 7.05 -20.96
CA ARG A 177 -1.00 7.25 -19.57
C ARG A 177 -0.11 8.48 -19.50
N VAL A 178 -0.53 9.49 -18.77
CA VAL A 178 0.17 10.78 -18.63
C VAL A 178 0.89 10.92 -17.29
N GLY A 179 0.51 10.13 -16.30
CA GLY A 179 1.10 10.22 -14.97
C GLY A 179 0.73 9.06 -14.07
N PHE A 180 1.19 9.19 -12.83
CA PHE A 180 0.83 8.32 -11.72
C PHE A 180 0.61 9.13 -10.46
N GLU A 181 -0.46 8.82 -9.73
CA GLU A 181 -0.55 9.21 -8.33
C GLU A 181 0.29 8.26 -7.49
N VAL A 182 1.09 8.84 -6.58
CA VAL A 182 1.99 8.08 -5.70
C VAL A 182 1.33 7.87 -4.34
N LEU A 183 0.97 6.63 -4.08
CA LEU A 183 0.28 6.22 -2.87
C LEU A 183 1.21 5.45 -1.95
N SER A 184 1.55 6.02 -0.80
CA SER A 184 2.47 5.39 0.14
C SER A 184 1.81 4.23 0.88
N ARG A 185 2.55 3.14 1.04
CA ARG A 185 2.23 1.98 1.86
C ARG A 185 3.46 1.59 2.67
N SER A 186 3.30 0.74 3.65
CA SER A 186 4.42 0.18 4.41
C SER A 186 4.23 -1.31 4.64
N TYR A 187 5.33 -2.01 4.85
CA TYR A 187 5.31 -3.43 5.23
C TYR A 187 5.27 -3.63 6.75
N LEU A 188 5.37 -2.56 7.52
CA LEU A 188 5.44 -2.64 8.96
C LEU A 188 4.05 -2.84 9.55
N LEU A 189 3.91 -3.82 10.42
CA LEU A 189 2.64 -4.14 11.08
C LEU A 189 2.12 -2.93 11.86
N GLY A 190 0.85 -2.59 11.66
CA GLY A 190 0.23 -1.41 12.24
C GLY A 190 0.55 -0.09 11.53
N LEU A 191 1.34 -0.14 10.42
CA LEU A 191 1.73 1.01 9.61
C LEU A 191 1.48 0.77 8.11
N GLU A 192 0.60 -0.15 7.74
CA GLU A 192 0.44 -0.62 6.36
C GLU A 192 -0.16 0.44 5.42
N THR A 193 -0.99 1.32 5.98
CA THR A 193 -1.73 2.36 5.22
C THR A 193 -1.31 3.76 5.63
N PRO A 194 -1.53 4.77 4.78
CA PRO A 194 -1.28 6.17 5.14
C PRO A 194 -1.95 6.57 6.45
N ASP A 195 -3.23 6.26 6.64
CA ASP A 195 -3.97 6.60 7.86
C ASP A 195 -3.29 6.07 9.13
N LYS A 196 -2.83 4.82 9.10
CA LYS A 196 -2.12 4.21 10.22
C LYS A 196 -0.76 4.88 10.45
N MET A 197 -0.01 5.14 9.38
CA MET A 197 1.28 5.82 9.45
C MET A 197 1.13 7.24 10.01
N PHE A 198 0.20 8.03 9.47
CA PHE A 198 -0.03 9.42 9.89
C PHE A 198 -0.66 9.51 11.28
N ARG A 199 -1.49 8.55 11.69
CA ARG A 199 -1.98 8.47 13.08
C ARG A 199 -0.83 8.35 14.09
N VAL A 200 0.14 7.50 13.82
CA VAL A 200 1.33 7.36 14.69
C VAL A 200 2.22 8.60 14.59
N ALA A 201 2.39 9.18 13.38
CA ALA A 201 3.13 10.41 13.19
C ALA A 201 2.56 11.57 14.02
N ALA A 202 1.23 11.71 14.05
CA ALA A 202 0.53 12.74 14.80
C ALA A 202 0.79 12.66 16.32
N THR A 203 0.90 11.47 16.90
CA THR A 203 1.25 11.31 18.32
C THR A 203 2.65 11.82 18.66
N ARG A 204 3.48 12.06 17.65
CA ARG A 204 4.89 12.49 17.77
C ARG A 204 5.16 13.85 17.13
N ASN A 205 4.16 14.49 16.55
CA ASN A 205 4.26 15.74 15.79
C ASN A 205 5.34 15.67 14.67
N VAL A 206 5.33 14.57 13.89
CA VAL A 206 6.29 14.34 12.79
C VAL A 206 5.58 14.02 11.46
N GLU A 207 4.33 14.43 11.29
CA GLU A 207 3.55 14.20 10.07
C GLU A 207 4.21 14.86 8.84
N ALA A 208 4.73 16.08 9.00
CA ALA A 208 5.45 16.78 7.93
C ALA A 208 6.69 16.00 7.50
N GLN A 209 7.46 15.46 8.44
CA GLN A 209 8.62 14.63 8.15
C GLN A 209 8.23 13.34 7.43
N LEU A 210 7.15 12.67 7.89
CA LEU A 210 6.65 11.46 7.21
C LEU A 210 6.21 11.77 5.78
N SER A 211 5.49 12.86 5.57
CA SER A 211 5.03 13.29 4.24
C SER A 211 6.21 13.53 3.30
N GLN A 212 7.25 14.21 3.76
CA GLN A 212 8.49 14.42 3.02
C GLN A 212 9.15 13.08 2.63
N VAL A 213 9.28 12.15 3.58
CA VAL A 213 9.86 10.82 3.32
C VAL A 213 9.02 10.05 2.30
N CYS A 214 7.68 10.12 2.38
CA CYS A 214 6.79 9.50 1.40
C CYS A 214 7.01 10.03 -0.02
N ARG A 215 7.12 11.35 -0.19
CA ARG A 215 7.40 11.98 -1.49
C ARG A 215 8.76 11.58 -2.05
N THR A 216 9.81 11.66 -1.22
CA THR A 216 11.18 11.30 -1.64
C THR A 216 11.29 9.84 -2.06
N GLU A 217 10.76 8.90 -1.27
CA GLU A 217 10.77 7.48 -1.61
C GLU A 217 9.87 7.16 -2.81
N GLY A 218 8.76 7.87 -2.95
CA GLY A 218 7.88 7.79 -4.11
C GLY A 218 8.61 8.11 -5.41
N LEU A 219 9.36 9.19 -5.46
CA LEU A 219 10.16 9.55 -6.64
C LEU A 219 11.33 8.60 -6.84
N ARG A 220 12.10 8.32 -5.79
CA ARG A 220 13.29 7.45 -5.87
C ARG A 220 12.97 6.06 -6.45
N ILE A 221 11.84 5.47 -6.05
CA ILE A 221 11.40 4.17 -6.56
C ILE A 221 10.71 4.32 -7.93
N GLY A 222 10.07 5.46 -8.16
CA GLY A 222 9.37 5.79 -9.41
C GLY A 222 10.28 6.15 -10.59
N GLU A 223 11.58 6.40 -10.39
CA GLU A 223 12.52 6.75 -11.47
C GLU A 223 12.48 5.75 -12.64
N CYS A 224 12.29 4.46 -12.34
CA CYS A 224 12.23 3.41 -13.36
C CYS A 224 10.97 3.49 -14.26
N LEU A 225 9.96 4.29 -13.92
CA LEU A 225 8.75 4.49 -14.71
C LEU A 225 8.94 5.48 -15.87
N GLY A 226 10.11 6.12 -15.95
CA GLY A 226 10.50 6.99 -17.04
C GLY A 226 9.93 8.41 -16.96
N ASN A 227 9.89 9.10 -18.10
CA ASN A 227 9.44 10.49 -18.19
C ASN A 227 7.90 10.56 -18.16
N THR A 228 7.35 10.62 -16.97
CA THR A 228 5.91 10.73 -16.70
C THR A 228 5.67 11.66 -15.52
N HIS A 229 4.44 12.15 -15.32
CA HIS A 229 4.12 12.99 -14.16
C HIS A 229 3.91 12.15 -12.91
N PHE A 230 4.48 12.60 -11.79
CA PHE A 230 4.28 12.01 -10.48
C PHE A 230 3.48 12.97 -9.61
N TYR A 231 2.28 12.57 -9.26
CA TYR A 231 1.39 13.32 -8.38
C TYR A 231 1.69 12.91 -6.94
N LEU A 232 2.09 13.89 -6.13
CA LEU A 232 2.63 13.69 -4.79
C LEU A 232 1.79 14.40 -3.75
N ASN A 233 1.24 13.66 -2.82
CA ASN A 233 0.41 14.16 -1.74
C ASN A 233 1.17 15.04 -0.75
N THR A 234 0.47 16.06 -0.21
CA THR A 234 0.94 16.96 0.85
C THR A 234 0.07 16.77 2.08
N HIS A 235 0.69 16.57 3.25
CA HIS A 235 -0.09 16.51 4.49
C HIS A 235 -0.54 17.92 4.93
N PRO A 236 -1.79 18.11 5.41
CA PRO A 236 -2.33 19.41 5.80
C PRO A 236 -1.47 20.24 6.76
N ILE A 237 -0.76 19.58 7.68
CA ILE A 237 0.11 20.24 8.66
C ILE A 237 1.27 21.01 8.00
N GLU A 238 1.76 20.52 6.85
CA GLU A 238 2.88 21.16 6.13
C GLU A 238 2.53 22.56 5.62
N LEU A 239 1.25 22.81 5.37
CA LEU A 239 0.76 24.13 4.91
C LEU A 239 0.72 25.19 6.01
N GLN A 240 0.91 24.78 7.27
CA GLN A 240 0.92 25.70 8.42
C GLN A 240 2.31 26.27 8.71
N GLY A 241 3.37 25.68 8.12
CA GLY A 241 4.76 26.06 8.34
C GLY A 241 5.50 26.49 7.07
N THR A 242 6.79 26.64 7.18
CA THR A 242 7.70 26.96 6.06
C THR A 242 8.51 25.73 5.59
N GLU A 243 8.42 24.64 6.32
CA GLU A 243 9.23 23.42 6.08
C GLU A 243 8.88 22.74 4.77
N LEU A 244 7.61 22.86 4.33
CA LEU A 244 7.20 22.39 3.02
C LEU A 244 8.07 22.95 1.90
N PHE A 245 8.31 24.27 1.89
CA PHE A 245 9.04 24.94 0.81
C PHE A 245 10.48 24.46 0.73
N THR A 246 11.18 24.37 1.86
CA THR A 246 12.54 23.82 1.90
C THR A 246 12.57 22.34 1.45
N SER A 247 11.56 21.56 1.83
CA SER A 247 11.48 20.16 1.40
C SER A 247 11.23 20.02 -0.10
N LEU A 248 10.47 20.93 -0.72
CA LEU A 248 10.25 20.94 -2.17
C LEU A 248 11.51 21.38 -2.94
N GLU A 249 12.25 22.36 -2.43
CA GLU A 249 13.56 22.76 -2.98
C GLU A 249 14.54 21.59 -2.97
N GLN A 250 14.64 20.88 -1.84
CA GLN A 250 15.44 19.66 -1.72
C GLN A 250 15.00 18.59 -2.72
N LEU A 251 13.67 18.31 -2.77
CA LEU A 251 13.11 17.32 -3.65
C LEU A 251 13.43 17.61 -5.13
N ARG A 252 13.33 18.89 -5.55
CA ARG A 252 13.71 19.30 -6.90
C ARG A 252 15.23 19.18 -7.14
N GLY A 253 16.05 19.47 -6.12
CA GLY A 253 17.50 19.26 -6.19
C GLY A 253 17.88 17.80 -6.39
N ASP A 254 17.22 16.90 -5.66
CA ASP A 254 17.47 15.46 -5.73
C ASP A 254 16.93 14.81 -7.03
N PHE A 255 15.84 15.37 -7.58
CA PHE A 255 15.16 14.85 -8.78
C PHE A 255 14.94 15.95 -9.84
N PRO A 256 16.01 16.48 -10.46
CA PRO A 256 15.94 17.66 -11.32
C PRO A 256 15.11 17.46 -12.60
N ASP A 257 15.09 16.25 -13.14
CA ASP A 257 14.47 15.93 -14.43
C ASP A 257 13.07 15.32 -14.31
N MET A 258 12.62 14.98 -13.10
CA MET A 258 11.31 14.36 -12.92
C MET A 258 10.17 15.37 -13.03
N GLN A 259 9.08 14.96 -13.68
CA GLN A 259 7.85 15.76 -13.78
C GLN A 259 7.03 15.56 -12.50
N ILE A 260 7.02 16.58 -11.64
CA ILE A 260 6.38 16.52 -10.32
C ILE A 260 5.15 17.40 -10.31
N VAL A 261 4.04 16.88 -9.80
CA VAL A 261 2.81 17.61 -9.49
C VAL A 261 2.54 17.47 -7.99
N LEU A 262 2.49 18.59 -7.28
CA LEU A 262 2.18 18.60 -5.86
C LEU A 262 0.66 18.60 -5.67
N GLU A 263 0.13 17.64 -4.92
CA GLU A 263 -1.28 17.58 -4.58
C GLU A 263 -1.54 18.24 -3.23
N VAL A 264 -2.53 19.13 -3.20
CA VAL A 264 -3.01 19.79 -2.00
C VAL A 264 -4.48 19.47 -1.82
N HIS A 265 -4.79 18.76 -0.74
CA HIS A 265 -6.16 18.39 -0.42
C HIS A 265 -7.02 19.63 -0.13
N GLU A 266 -8.25 19.67 -0.67
CA GLU A 266 -9.18 20.80 -0.52
C GLU A 266 -9.37 21.23 0.95
N GLY A 267 -9.53 20.27 1.85
CA GLY A 267 -9.74 20.51 3.29
C GLY A 267 -8.53 21.05 4.04
N ALA A 268 -7.34 21.01 3.43
CA ALA A 268 -6.07 21.35 4.09
C ALA A 268 -5.77 22.84 4.15
N VAL A 269 -6.45 23.64 3.33
CA VAL A 269 -6.08 25.03 3.09
C VAL A 269 -6.72 25.96 4.11
N ALA A 270 -5.89 26.63 4.90
CA ALA A 270 -6.36 27.61 5.89
C ALA A 270 -6.60 29.00 5.27
N SER A 271 -5.89 29.39 4.21
CA SER A 271 -6.04 30.72 3.58
C SER A 271 -5.51 30.76 2.14
N SER A 272 -6.06 31.65 1.30
CA SER A 272 -5.58 31.93 -0.05
C SER A 272 -4.11 32.41 -0.10
N ASP A 273 -3.60 33.03 0.96
CA ASP A 273 -2.21 33.50 1.01
C ASP A 273 -1.21 32.34 1.05
N VAL A 274 -1.53 31.29 1.79
CA VAL A 274 -0.71 30.06 1.81
C VAL A 274 -0.69 29.43 0.43
N LEU A 275 -1.86 29.33 -0.23
CA LEU A 275 -1.94 28.78 -1.60
C LEU A 275 -1.17 29.62 -2.61
N ARG A 276 -1.22 30.97 -2.53
CA ARG A 276 -0.42 31.82 -3.42
C ARG A 276 1.07 31.53 -3.26
N LYS A 277 1.54 31.33 -2.02
CA LYS A 277 2.94 30.97 -1.77
C LYS A 277 3.27 29.57 -2.29
N VAL A 278 2.41 28.58 -2.09
CA VAL A 278 2.58 27.23 -2.67
C VAL A 278 2.67 27.33 -4.19
N ARG A 279 1.72 28.04 -4.83
CA ARG A 279 1.70 28.23 -6.29
C ARG A 279 2.98 28.89 -6.79
N GLN A 280 3.47 29.94 -6.10
CA GLN A 280 4.71 30.61 -6.48
C GLN A 280 5.90 29.64 -6.41
N VAL A 281 6.06 28.91 -5.29
CA VAL A 281 7.16 27.99 -5.09
C VAL A 281 7.12 26.82 -6.09
N THR A 282 5.96 26.21 -6.30
CA THR A 282 5.82 25.14 -7.29
C THR A 282 6.17 25.62 -8.70
N HIS A 283 5.73 26.84 -9.08
CA HIS A 283 6.07 27.45 -10.36
C HIS A 283 7.59 27.67 -10.50
N ASP A 284 8.24 28.28 -9.48
CA ASP A 284 9.67 28.57 -9.50
C ASP A 284 10.51 27.28 -9.59
N LEU A 285 10.04 26.20 -8.97
CA LEU A 285 10.64 24.88 -9.01
C LEU A 285 10.26 24.06 -10.24
N LYS A 286 9.47 24.61 -11.17
CA LYS A 286 8.93 23.90 -12.35
C LYS A 286 8.18 22.62 -11.97
N MET A 287 7.36 22.71 -10.95
CA MET A 287 6.42 21.69 -10.51
C MET A 287 4.99 22.10 -10.82
N GLY A 288 4.13 21.15 -11.16
CA GLY A 288 2.70 21.38 -11.22
C GLY A 288 2.07 21.45 -9.83
N LEU A 289 0.89 22.05 -9.77
CA LEU A 289 0.03 22.08 -8.58
C LEU A 289 -1.32 21.44 -8.93
N ALA A 290 -1.78 20.51 -8.11
CA ALA A 290 -3.12 19.93 -8.19
C ALA A 290 -3.91 20.20 -6.92
N TYR A 291 -5.21 20.46 -7.04
CA TYR A 291 -6.13 20.41 -5.92
C TYR A 291 -6.84 19.07 -5.93
N ASP A 292 -6.83 18.41 -4.78
CA ASP A 292 -7.33 17.05 -4.60
C ASP A 292 -8.64 17.03 -3.82
N ASP A 293 -9.47 16.01 -4.09
CA ASP A 293 -10.78 15.76 -3.43
C ASP A 293 -11.79 16.92 -3.59
N PHE A 294 -11.76 17.65 -4.71
CA PHE A 294 -12.67 18.76 -4.93
C PHE A 294 -14.13 18.32 -4.87
N GLY A 295 -14.86 18.90 -3.90
CA GLY A 295 -16.27 18.60 -3.67
C GLY A 295 -16.56 17.50 -2.66
N ALA A 296 -15.55 16.88 -2.08
CA ALA A 296 -15.73 15.93 -0.98
C ALA A 296 -16.31 16.60 0.29
N GLY A 297 -16.06 17.90 0.45
CA GLY A 297 -16.49 18.71 1.60
C GLY A 297 -17.18 20.02 1.22
N GLN A 298 -16.53 21.13 1.51
CA GLN A 298 -17.00 22.48 1.13
C GLN A 298 -16.22 22.92 -0.12
N ALA A 299 -16.85 22.83 -1.29
CA ALA A 299 -16.23 23.27 -2.53
C ALA A 299 -15.68 24.69 -2.41
N ARG A 300 -14.36 24.85 -2.44
CA ARG A 300 -13.66 26.14 -2.23
C ARG A 300 -13.51 26.87 -3.57
N LEU A 301 -14.62 27.23 -4.17
CA LEU A 301 -14.65 27.98 -5.43
C LEU A 301 -13.87 29.29 -5.35
N LYS A 302 -13.86 29.95 -4.18
CA LYS A 302 -13.11 31.20 -4.01
C LYS A 302 -11.62 30.99 -4.21
N GLU A 303 -11.06 29.99 -3.56
CA GLU A 303 -9.64 29.65 -3.66
C GLU A 303 -9.28 29.21 -5.08
N LEU A 304 -10.15 28.45 -5.74
CA LEU A 304 -9.99 28.07 -7.15
C LEU A 304 -9.90 29.28 -8.07
N PHE A 305 -10.72 30.32 -7.85
CA PHE A 305 -10.68 31.54 -8.65
C PHE A 305 -9.48 32.44 -8.33
N GLU A 306 -9.07 32.52 -7.06
CA GLU A 306 -7.96 33.36 -6.62
C GLU A 306 -6.58 32.76 -6.94
N VAL A 307 -6.46 31.44 -6.87
CA VAL A 307 -5.19 30.70 -7.06
C VAL A 307 -5.48 29.41 -7.85
N PRO A 308 -5.73 29.50 -9.15
CA PRO A 308 -6.02 28.30 -9.95
C PRO A 308 -4.82 27.34 -9.96
N PRO A 309 -5.06 26.03 -9.76
CA PRO A 309 -4.05 24.99 -9.91
C PRO A 309 -3.82 24.67 -11.39
N ASP A 310 -2.89 23.76 -11.71
CA ASP A 310 -2.75 23.21 -13.05
C ASP A 310 -3.78 22.09 -13.30
N VAL A 311 -4.11 21.33 -12.25
CA VAL A 311 -5.07 20.21 -12.30
C VAL A 311 -6.05 20.34 -11.14
N LEU A 312 -7.33 20.09 -11.41
CA LEU A 312 -8.38 19.96 -10.39
C LEU A 312 -8.92 18.54 -10.43
N LYS A 313 -8.72 17.78 -9.35
CA LYS A 313 -9.21 16.41 -9.21
C LYS A 313 -10.59 16.43 -8.56
N PHE A 314 -11.56 15.90 -9.29
CA PHE A 314 -12.95 15.80 -8.84
C PHE A 314 -13.15 14.49 -8.11
N ASP A 315 -13.56 14.57 -6.85
CA ASP A 315 -13.84 13.41 -5.99
C ASP A 315 -14.80 12.41 -6.65
N VAL A 316 -14.64 11.16 -6.34
CA VAL A 316 -15.44 10.03 -6.85
C VAL A 316 -16.97 10.27 -6.77
N LYS A 317 -17.44 11.07 -5.82
CA LYS A 317 -18.87 11.42 -5.67
C LYS A 317 -19.42 12.22 -6.85
N PHE A 318 -18.56 12.91 -7.61
CA PHE A 318 -18.97 13.59 -8.84
C PHE A 318 -19.05 12.64 -10.04
N VAL A 319 -18.32 11.53 -9.98
CA VAL A 319 -18.14 10.62 -11.12
C VAL A 319 -19.02 9.38 -11.01
N HIS A 320 -19.08 8.80 -9.81
CA HIS A 320 -19.79 7.56 -9.60
C HIS A 320 -21.29 7.68 -9.88
N GLY A 321 -21.80 6.81 -10.78
CA GLY A 321 -23.21 6.79 -11.17
C GLY A 321 -23.63 7.93 -12.10
N LEU A 322 -22.71 8.67 -12.71
CA LEU A 322 -23.03 9.71 -13.71
C LEU A 322 -23.87 9.17 -14.87
N ASN A 323 -23.65 7.92 -15.27
CA ASN A 323 -24.40 7.22 -16.30
C ASN A 323 -25.90 7.09 -15.97
N PHE A 324 -26.28 7.07 -14.70
CA PHE A 324 -27.67 7.02 -14.23
C PHE A 324 -28.21 8.37 -13.75
N SER A 325 -27.37 9.41 -13.76
CA SER A 325 -27.76 10.74 -13.24
C SER A 325 -28.76 11.46 -14.15
N PRO A 326 -29.70 12.22 -13.58
CA PRO A 326 -30.62 13.05 -14.37
C PRO A 326 -29.89 14.04 -15.28
N PRO A 327 -30.47 14.40 -16.46
CA PRO A 327 -29.85 15.34 -17.40
C PRO A 327 -29.48 16.69 -16.77
N GLN A 328 -30.28 17.20 -15.84
CA GLN A 328 -30.00 18.45 -15.13
C GLN A 328 -28.75 18.36 -14.26
N HIS A 329 -28.52 17.22 -13.61
CA HIS A 329 -27.30 17.00 -12.80
C HIS A 329 -26.06 16.98 -13.69
N ARG A 330 -26.08 16.26 -14.81
CA ARG A 330 -24.99 16.26 -15.80
C ARG A 330 -24.71 17.66 -16.35
N ALA A 331 -25.77 18.42 -16.70
CA ALA A 331 -25.62 19.79 -17.17
C ALA A 331 -24.97 20.72 -16.14
N THR A 332 -25.25 20.50 -14.85
CA THR A 332 -24.62 21.26 -13.74
C THR A 332 -23.14 20.93 -13.66
N ILE A 333 -22.77 19.64 -13.68
CA ILE A 333 -21.36 19.21 -13.67
C ILE A 333 -20.63 19.73 -14.90
N GLN A 334 -21.23 19.63 -16.08
CA GLN A 334 -20.66 20.16 -17.33
C GLN A 334 -20.38 21.66 -17.25
N SER A 335 -21.29 22.43 -16.64
CA SER A 335 -21.09 23.86 -16.43
C SER A 335 -19.93 24.15 -15.50
N LEU A 336 -19.78 23.36 -14.43
CA LEU A 336 -18.65 23.47 -13.49
C LEU A 336 -17.31 23.13 -14.19
N ILE A 337 -17.27 22.05 -14.95
CA ILE A 337 -16.07 21.66 -15.73
C ILE A 337 -15.69 22.75 -16.73
N ARG A 338 -16.68 23.37 -17.38
CA ARG A 338 -16.44 24.48 -18.28
C ARG A 338 -15.80 25.67 -17.56
N ILE A 339 -16.28 26.04 -16.38
CA ILE A 339 -15.68 27.10 -15.55
C ILE A 339 -14.22 26.77 -15.24
N VAL A 340 -13.94 25.53 -14.83
CA VAL A 340 -12.58 25.06 -14.53
C VAL A 340 -11.66 25.20 -15.75
N ARG A 341 -12.13 24.81 -16.93
CA ARG A 341 -11.37 24.93 -18.18
C ARG A 341 -11.18 26.40 -18.60
N ASP A 342 -12.17 27.25 -18.39
CA ASP A 342 -12.07 28.70 -18.66
C ASP A 342 -10.99 29.38 -17.78
N LEU A 343 -10.63 28.77 -16.63
CA LEU A 343 -9.49 29.14 -15.78
C LEU A 343 -8.15 28.55 -16.24
N ASN A 344 -8.11 27.84 -17.36
CA ASN A 344 -6.96 27.06 -17.86
C ASN A 344 -6.52 25.95 -16.87
N VAL A 345 -7.45 25.38 -16.13
CA VAL A 345 -7.22 24.26 -15.22
C VAL A 345 -7.69 22.97 -15.88
N VAL A 346 -6.89 21.92 -15.80
CA VAL A 346 -7.20 20.60 -16.34
C VAL A 346 -8.11 19.85 -15.39
N PRO A 347 -9.35 19.48 -15.77
CA PRO A 347 -10.23 18.69 -14.92
C PRO A 347 -9.88 17.20 -15.02
N LEU A 348 -9.66 16.56 -13.85
CA LEU A 348 -9.39 15.15 -13.69
C LEU A 348 -10.56 14.49 -12.96
N ALA A 349 -11.10 13.41 -13.51
CA ALA A 349 -12.15 12.59 -12.89
C ALA A 349 -11.53 11.47 -12.06
N GLU A 350 -11.89 11.36 -10.78
CA GLU A 350 -11.44 10.27 -9.92
C GLU A 350 -12.48 9.18 -9.75
N GLY A 351 -12.01 7.95 -9.48
CA GLY A 351 -12.87 6.83 -9.17
C GLY A 351 -13.67 6.29 -10.35
N VAL A 352 -13.19 6.47 -11.58
CA VAL A 352 -13.83 5.89 -12.78
C VAL A 352 -13.66 4.37 -12.77
N GLU A 353 -14.79 3.64 -12.74
CA GLU A 353 -14.79 2.18 -12.63
C GLU A 353 -15.29 1.48 -13.89
N THR A 354 -16.10 2.14 -14.70
CA THR A 354 -16.71 1.55 -15.90
C THR A 354 -16.43 2.37 -17.18
N LEU A 355 -16.55 1.72 -18.34
CA LEU A 355 -16.40 2.39 -19.64
C LEU A 355 -17.48 3.46 -19.85
N GLU A 356 -18.70 3.21 -19.41
CA GLU A 356 -19.80 4.16 -19.51
C GLU A 356 -19.55 5.42 -18.68
N GLU A 357 -18.93 5.29 -17.51
CA GLU A 357 -18.51 6.43 -16.70
C GLU A 357 -17.40 7.22 -17.41
N ALA A 358 -16.42 6.53 -18.00
CA ALA A 358 -15.34 7.18 -18.74
C ALA A 358 -15.86 7.96 -19.95
N GLU A 359 -16.77 7.37 -20.73
CA GLU A 359 -17.41 8.00 -21.90
C GLU A 359 -18.16 9.28 -21.49
N ILE A 360 -18.97 9.20 -20.43
CA ILE A 360 -19.69 10.36 -19.91
C ILE A 360 -18.75 11.43 -19.36
N CYS A 361 -17.69 11.05 -18.63
CA CYS A 361 -16.68 12.00 -18.19
C CYS A 361 -16.06 12.75 -19.39
N GLN A 362 -15.73 12.05 -20.45
CA GLN A 362 -15.21 12.66 -21.68
C GLN A 362 -16.24 13.60 -22.33
N GLU A 363 -17.50 13.18 -22.43
CA GLU A 363 -18.59 14.03 -22.99
C GLU A 363 -18.82 15.30 -22.17
N LEU A 364 -18.70 15.22 -20.85
CA LEU A 364 -18.85 16.37 -19.96
C LEU A 364 -17.64 17.33 -19.98
N GLY A 365 -16.52 16.89 -20.57
CA GLY A 365 -15.34 17.71 -20.78
C GLY A 365 -14.20 17.48 -19.80
N PHE A 366 -14.20 16.40 -19.04
CA PHE A 366 -13.00 15.96 -18.31
C PHE A 366 -11.89 15.62 -19.31
N GLU A 367 -10.66 15.97 -18.97
CA GLU A 367 -9.50 15.73 -19.84
C GLU A 367 -8.69 14.53 -19.35
N LEU A 368 -8.57 14.38 -18.04
CA LEU A 368 -7.87 13.29 -17.40
C LEU A 368 -8.83 12.45 -16.56
N ALA A 369 -8.43 11.19 -16.33
CA ALA A 369 -9.18 10.30 -15.48
C ALA A 369 -8.26 9.33 -14.73
N GLN A 370 -8.72 8.92 -13.55
CA GLN A 370 -8.11 7.93 -12.68
C GLN A 370 -9.20 7.03 -12.11
N GLY A 371 -8.92 5.75 -11.96
CA GLY A 371 -9.88 4.82 -11.38
C GLY A 371 -9.55 3.37 -11.70
N TYR A 372 -10.34 2.46 -11.16
CA TYR A 372 -10.10 1.02 -11.31
C TYR A 372 -10.30 0.50 -12.74
N LEU A 373 -11.02 1.24 -13.56
CA LEU A 373 -11.12 0.95 -15.00
C LEU A 373 -9.74 0.98 -15.67
N PHE A 374 -8.88 1.93 -15.31
CA PHE A 374 -7.58 2.17 -15.93
C PHE A 374 -6.44 1.43 -15.22
N GLY A 375 -6.64 1.06 -13.99
CA GLY A 375 -5.69 0.31 -13.18
C GLY A 375 -5.79 0.62 -11.70
N ARG A 376 -5.47 -0.39 -10.91
CA ARG A 376 -5.31 -0.20 -9.46
C ARG A 376 -3.92 0.33 -9.18
N ALA A 377 -3.76 0.91 -8.00
CA ALA A 377 -2.44 1.26 -7.51
C ALA A 377 -1.58 0.00 -7.36
N GLU A 378 -0.46 -0.05 -8.08
CA GLU A 378 0.47 -1.18 -8.12
C GLU A 378 1.91 -0.70 -7.94
N THR A 379 2.83 -1.62 -7.69
CA THR A 379 4.25 -1.29 -7.53
C THR A 379 4.88 -0.85 -8.85
N ALA A 380 5.97 -0.08 -8.79
CA ALA A 380 6.68 0.35 -10.00
C ALA A 380 7.07 -0.82 -10.92
N SER A 381 7.47 -1.97 -10.35
CA SER A 381 7.81 -3.17 -11.13
C SER A 381 6.64 -3.72 -11.95
N HIS A 382 5.40 -3.56 -11.50
CA HIS A 382 4.22 -3.94 -12.29
C HIS A 382 4.14 -3.11 -13.59
N TRP A 383 4.38 -1.81 -13.48
CA TRP A 383 4.23 -0.87 -14.60
C TRP A 383 5.42 -0.85 -15.57
N THR A 384 6.58 -1.37 -15.19
CA THR A 384 7.75 -1.52 -16.08
C THR A 384 7.74 -2.83 -16.86
N SER A 385 6.94 -3.82 -16.44
CA SER A 385 6.86 -5.13 -17.06
C SER A 385 5.75 -5.24 -18.13
N ASN A 386 4.92 -4.22 -18.25
CA ASN A 386 3.82 -4.05 -19.20
C ASN A 386 4.08 -2.81 -20.05
#